data_850bef7eb66e4fdde70a24bca32cf49d
#
_entry.id   850bef7eb66e4fdde70a24bca32cf49d
#
_cell.length_a   1.000
_cell.length_b   1.000
_cell.length_c   1.000
_cell.angle_alpha   90.00
_cell.angle_beta   90.00
_cell.angle_gamma   90.00
#
_symmetry.space_group_name_H-M   'P 1'
#
loop_
_entity.id
_entity.type
_entity.pdbx_description
1 polymer ?
#
loop_
_entity_poly.entity_id
_entity_poly.type
_entity_poly.pdbx_seq_one_letter_code
_entity_poly.pdbx_strand_id
1 'polypeptide(L)'
;MSEDIESGPRRATLSWSVASAVVVAAGLIVSALVLRHPASAVSPATVTVTGNGTAQGAPDTLSYQIGVNSTAVTASAALEMNNTRVGALESSLIKNGITRKEMQTTDLNISTNTNPSGVVTGFTVSDVLSVTTHQLASAGRTLDAAVRVAGNGAQLYGVTFSLSHQSRVLAAARADAMKNARAAAGAYASAGGASIGRILKISEQDTTTPLPYAVYGTSLSVAKASVPLQSGTASVNALVTVVYALNG
;
A
#
# COMPACT_ATOMS: atom_id res chain seq x y z
N MET A 1 -28.71 -89.78 -65.90
CA MET A 1 -29.38 -90.51 -64.81
C MET A 1 -29.05 -89.74 -63.55
N SER A 2 -29.95 -88.92 -63.21
CA SER A 2 -30.56 -88.76 -61.86
C SER A 2 -29.56 -88.15 -60.87
N GLU A 3 -29.79 -87.19 -60.08
CA GLU A 3 -31.01 -86.50 -59.64
C GLU A 3 -30.56 -85.21 -58.93
N ASP A 4 -31.32 -84.22 -59.17
CA ASP A 4 -31.29 -82.88 -58.48
C ASP A 4 -31.63 -83.05 -56.99
N ILE A 5 -30.95 -82.36 -56.09
CA ILE A 5 -31.56 -81.94 -54.80
C ILE A 5 -31.18 -80.56 -54.51
N GLU A 6 -32.10 -79.66 -54.72
CA GLU A 6 -32.23 -78.27 -54.40
C GLU A 6 -32.36 -78.11 -52.89
N SER A 7 -31.46 -77.30 -52.29
CA SER A 7 -31.65 -76.87 -50.88
C SER A 7 -31.81 -75.38 -50.81
N GLY A 8 -33.06 -74.96 -50.63
CA GLY A 8 -33.46 -73.55 -50.50
C GLY A 8 -32.99 -72.89 -49.20
N PRO A 9 -32.92 -71.57 -49.18
CA PRO A 9 -32.37 -70.81 -48.05
C PRO A 9 -33.37 -70.77 -46.87
N ARG A 10 -32.93 -71.13 -45.69
CA ARG A 10 -33.66 -70.94 -44.46
C ARG A 10 -33.74 -69.46 -44.09
N ARG A 11 -34.93 -68.88 -44.20
CA ARG A 11 -35.26 -67.55 -43.69
C ARG A 11 -35.25 -67.59 -42.16
N ALA A 12 -34.28 -66.91 -41.52
CA ALA A 12 -34.30 -66.66 -40.11
C ALA A 12 -35.40 -65.59 -39.83
N THR A 13 -36.50 -66.02 -39.23
CA THR A 13 -37.51 -65.10 -38.67
C THR A 13 -36.98 -64.58 -37.34
N LEU A 14 -36.35 -63.40 -37.39
CA LEU A 14 -36.02 -62.67 -36.18
C LEU A 14 -37.32 -62.19 -35.54
N SER A 15 -37.68 -62.74 -34.39
CA SER A 15 -38.92 -62.45 -33.72
C SER A 15 -39.00 -60.99 -33.29
N TRP A 16 -40.08 -60.30 -33.65
CA TRP A 16 -40.35 -58.89 -33.34
C TRP A 16 -40.32 -58.58 -31.83
N SER A 17 -40.37 -59.58 -30.99
CA SER A 17 -40.28 -59.47 -29.53
C SER A 17 -38.92 -59.02 -29.00
N VAL A 18 -37.82 -59.26 -29.71
CA VAL A 18 -36.47 -58.82 -29.28
C VAL A 18 -36.21 -57.36 -29.66
N ALA A 19 -36.77 -56.89 -30.81
CA ALA A 19 -36.62 -55.51 -31.21
C ALA A 19 -37.39 -54.55 -30.29
N SER A 20 -38.57 -54.90 -29.79
CA SER A 20 -39.33 -54.08 -28.85
C SER A 20 -38.69 -53.99 -27.46
N ALA A 21 -38.04 -55.04 -26.97
CA ALA A 21 -37.34 -55.01 -25.69
C ALA A 21 -36.11 -54.07 -25.69
N VAL A 22 -35.37 -53.98 -26.81
CA VAL A 22 -34.21 -53.09 -26.94
C VAL A 22 -34.62 -51.64 -27.01
N VAL A 23 -35.73 -51.28 -27.68
CA VAL A 23 -36.26 -49.91 -27.77
C VAL A 23 -36.75 -49.41 -26.41
N VAL A 24 -37.45 -50.26 -25.62
CA VAL A 24 -37.92 -49.92 -24.26
C VAL A 24 -36.71 -49.75 -23.29
N ALA A 25 -35.71 -50.62 -23.37
CA ALA A 25 -34.50 -50.49 -22.54
C ALA A 25 -33.68 -49.24 -22.87
N ALA A 26 -33.53 -48.86 -24.17
CA ALA A 26 -32.91 -47.62 -24.61
C ALA A 26 -33.66 -46.36 -24.17
N GLY A 27 -35.00 -46.41 -24.21
CA GLY A 27 -35.87 -45.34 -23.73
C GLY A 27 -35.73 -45.07 -22.23
N LEU A 28 -35.62 -46.12 -21.40
CA LEU A 28 -35.44 -46.01 -19.96
C LEU A 28 -34.05 -45.49 -19.59
N ILE A 29 -33.01 -45.84 -20.33
CA ILE A 29 -31.64 -45.34 -20.11
C ILE A 29 -31.54 -43.84 -20.47
N VAL A 30 -32.17 -43.43 -21.58
CA VAL A 30 -32.20 -42.01 -21.95
C VAL A 30 -33.02 -41.19 -20.96
N SER A 31 -34.13 -41.68 -20.45
CA SER A 31 -34.93 -41.02 -19.41
C SER A 31 -34.18 -40.89 -18.09
N ALA A 32 -33.39 -41.90 -17.69
CA ALA A 32 -32.57 -41.86 -16.49
C ALA A 32 -31.37 -40.90 -16.62
N LEU A 33 -30.87 -40.69 -17.85
CA LEU A 33 -29.78 -39.76 -18.12
C LEU A 33 -30.27 -38.31 -18.16
N VAL A 34 -31.48 -38.06 -18.66
CA VAL A 34 -32.09 -36.73 -18.71
C VAL A 34 -32.56 -36.24 -17.35
N LEU A 35 -32.89 -37.15 -16.42
CA LEU A 35 -33.26 -36.81 -15.03
C LEU A 35 -32.08 -36.51 -14.12
N ARG A 36 -30.83 -36.75 -14.57
CA ARG A 36 -29.63 -36.31 -13.88
C ARG A 36 -29.24 -34.91 -14.34
N HIS A 37 -30.14 -33.95 -14.31
CA HIS A 37 -29.74 -32.55 -14.28
C HIS A 37 -29.01 -32.36 -12.96
N PRO A 38 -27.72 -31.93 -12.96
CA PRO A 38 -27.10 -31.48 -11.72
C PRO A 38 -28.02 -30.37 -11.20
N ALA A 39 -28.58 -30.57 -10.03
CA ALA A 39 -29.30 -29.49 -9.36
C ALA A 39 -28.44 -28.28 -9.45
N SER A 40 -28.86 -27.26 -10.22
CA SER A 40 -28.14 -25.98 -10.26
C SER A 40 -28.02 -25.54 -8.82
N ALA A 41 -26.80 -25.57 -8.26
CA ALA A 41 -26.56 -25.10 -6.92
C ALA A 41 -27.10 -23.67 -6.88
N VAL A 42 -28.23 -23.49 -6.21
CA VAL A 42 -28.81 -22.16 -6.03
C VAL A 42 -27.74 -21.36 -5.31
N SER A 43 -27.08 -20.51 -6.06
CA SER A 43 -26.09 -19.60 -5.45
C SER A 43 -26.83 -18.80 -4.39
N PRO A 44 -26.35 -18.81 -3.14
CA PRO A 44 -27.03 -18.09 -2.08
C PRO A 44 -27.15 -16.62 -2.49
N ALA A 45 -28.31 -16.01 -2.23
CA ALA A 45 -28.50 -14.59 -2.41
C ALA A 45 -27.41 -13.86 -1.61
N THR A 46 -26.79 -12.87 -2.20
CA THR A 46 -25.65 -12.16 -1.58
C THR A 46 -25.82 -10.66 -1.64
N VAL A 47 -25.26 -9.97 -0.68
CA VAL A 47 -25.06 -8.52 -0.74
C VAL A 47 -23.57 -8.21 -0.68
N THR A 48 -23.12 -7.37 -1.61
CA THR A 48 -21.73 -6.85 -1.64
C THR A 48 -21.75 -5.40 -1.22
N VAL A 49 -20.96 -5.07 -0.24
CA VAL A 49 -20.86 -3.71 0.30
C VAL A 49 -19.40 -3.31 0.47
N THR A 50 -19.16 -2.02 0.42
CA THR A 50 -17.87 -1.44 0.74
C THR A 50 -17.97 -0.72 2.07
N GLY A 51 -17.01 -0.97 2.95
CA GLY A 51 -16.84 -0.23 4.21
C GLY A 51 -15.56 0.57 4.15
N ASN A 52 -15.66 1.85 4.51
CA ASN A 52 -14.52 2.72 4.75
C ASN A 52 -14.35 2.91 6.25
N GLY A 53 -13.11 2.77 6.73
CA GLY A 53 -12.76 3.02 8.12
C GLY A 53 -11.56 3.94 8.22
N THR A 54 -11.56 4.77 9.24
CA THR A 54 -10.50 5.75 9.51
C THR A 54 -10.06 5.64 10.96
N ALA A 55 -8.74 5.65 11.18
CA ALA A 55 -8.18 5.77 12.50
C ALA A 55 -7.08 6.83 12.52
N GLN A 56 -6.90 7.47 13.66
CA GLN A 56 -5.90 8.51 13.87
C GLN A 56 -4.85 8.04 14.87
N GLY A 57 -3.59 8.47 14.63
CA GLY A 57 -2.48 8.26 15.54
C GLY A 57 -1.63 9.51 15.67
N ALA A 58 -1.04 9.71 16.84
CA ALA A 58 -0.03 10.75 17.03
C ALA A 58 1.27 10.28 16.35
N PRO A 59 1.86 11.05 15.43
CA PRO A 59 3.18 10.75 14.88
C PRO A 59 4.23 10.60 15.98
N ASP A 60 5.11 9.62 15.82
CA ASP A 60 6.19 9.29 16.74
C ASP A 60 7.57 9.35 16.09
N THR A 61 7.61 9.69 14.81
CA THR A 61 8.84 9.76 14.01
C THR A 61 8.86 11.07 13.24
N LEU A 62 10.03 11.72 13.25
CA LEU A 62 10.34 12.89 12.43
C LEU A 62 11.46 12.51 11.48
N SER A 63 11.27 12.76 10.20
CA SER A 63 12.30 12.70 9.16
C SER A 63 12.49 14.06 8.53
N TYR A 64 13.74 14.45 8.31
CA TYR A 64 14.09 15.68 7.60
C TYR A 64 15.44 15.50 6.87
N GLN A 65 15.68 16.37 5.90
CA GLN A 65 16.97 16.41 5.21
C GLN A 65 17.64 17.76 5.47
N ILE A 66 18.92 17.71 5.77
CA ILE A 66 19.75 18.91 5.95
C ILE A 66 20.92 18.85 4.98
N GLY A 67 20.98 19.80 4.07
CA GLY A 67 22.09 19.97 3.13
C GLY A 67 23.11 20.97 3.62
N VAL A 68 24.36 20.75 3.24
CA VAL A 68 25.49 21.66 3.48
C VAL A 68 26.16 21.95 2.15
N ASN A 69 26.18 23.23 1.77
CA ASN A 69 26.85 23.71 0.57
C ASN A 69 28.17 24.41 0.93
N SER A 70 29.23 24.07 0.20
CA SER A 70 30.54 24.71 0.35
C SER A 70 31.11 25.07 -1.02
N THR A 71 31.58 26.29 -1.17
CA THR A 71 32.10 26.81 -2.44
C THR A 71 33.54 27.25 -2.25
N ALA A 72 34.44 26.87 -3.19
CA ALA A 72 35.82 27.29 -3.23
C ALA A 72 36.32 27.40 -4.67
N VAL A 73 37.53 27.93 -4.84
CA VAL A 73 38.14 28.11 -6.16
C VAL A 73 38.52 26.76 -6.82
N THR A 74 38.87 25.75 -5.99
CA THR A 74 39.19 24.39 -6.45
C THR A 74 38.22 23.37 -5.89
N ALA A 75 38.01 22.28 -6.61
CA ALA A 75 37.14 21.18 -6.16
C ALA A 75 37.60 20.55 -4.86
N SER A 76 38.92 20.37 -4.72
CA SER A 76 39.51 19.80 -3.49
C SER A 76 39.31 20.70 -2.27
N ALA A 77 39.46 22.01 -2.40
CA ALA A 77 39.24 22.96 -1.31
C ALA A 77 37.73 23.03 -0.94
N ALA A 78 36.81 22.99 -1.95
CA ALA A 78 35.40 22.92 -1.69
C ALA A 78 34.99 21.65 -0.96
N LEU A 79 35.56 20.50 -1.32
CA LEU A 79 35.32 19.21 -0.68
C LEU A 79 35.81 19.16 0.75
N GLU A 80 37.06 19.63 1.00
CA GLU A 80 37.66 19.70 2.35
C GLU A 80 36.81 20.58 3.28
N MET A 81 36.40 21.77 2.79
CA MET A 81 35.52 22.65 3.53
C MET A 81 34.15 21.99 3.82
N ASN A 82 33.59 21.26 2.85
CA ASN A 82 32.33 20.56 3.02
C ASN A 82 32.46 19.45 4.08
N ASN A 83 33.50 18.62 3.98
CA ASN A 83 33.76 17.53 4.93
C ASN A 83 33.87 18.04 6.35
N THR A 84 34.57 19.18 6.55
CA THR A 84 34.69 19.83 7.85
C THR A 84 33.31 20.25 8.39
N ARG A 85 32.48 20.87 7.58
CA ARG A 85 31.15 21.33 7.98
C ARG A 85 30.19 20.17 8.27
N VAL A 86 30.18 19.13 7.41
CA VAL A 86 29.36 17.93 7.60
C VAL A 86 29.80 17.19 8.87
N GLY A 87 31.10 17.02 9.13
CA GLY A 87 31.60 16.42 10.35
C GLY A 87 31.20 17.19 11.62
N ALA A 88 31.18 18.52 11.54
CA ALA A 88 30.69 19.37 12.64
C ALA A 88 29.18 19.24 12.82
N LEU A 89 28.42 19.17 11.72
CA LEU A 89 26.96 18.93 11.71
C LEU A 89 26.64 17.58 12.37
N GLU A 90 27.25 16.49 11.92
CA GLU A 90 27.07 15.16 12.50
C GLU A 90 27.38 15.14 14.01
N SER A 91 28.50 15.76 14.40
CA SER A 91 28.88 15.88 15.79
C SER A 91 27.87 16.65 16.63
N SER A 92 27.26 17.70 16.06
CA SER A 92 26.20 18.46 16.70
C SER A 92 24.92 17.63 16.86
N LEU A 93 24.53 16.88 15.83
CA LEU A 93 23.38 15.98 15.88
C LEU A 93 23.57 14.90 16.96
N ILE A 94 24.74 14.28 17.02
CA ILE A 94 25.07 13.25 18.02
C ILE A 94 25.00 13.83 19.44
N LYS A 95 25.55 15.02 19.68
CA LYS A 95 25.49 15.71 20.97
C LYS A 95 24.05 16.01 21.41
N ASN A 96 23.13 16.17 20.45
CA ASN A 96 21.73 16.43 20.71
C ASN A 96 20.85 15.15 20.69
N GLY A 97 21.48 13.97 20.77
CA GLY A 97 20.79 12.69 20.97
C GLY A 97 20.47 11.90 19.70
N ILE A 98 20.85 12.38 18.51
CA ILE A 98 20.71 11.61 17.27
C ILE A 98 21.82 10.56 17.20
N THR A 99 21.48 9.33 16.93
CA THR A 99 22.44 8.25 16.76
C THR A 99 22.95 8.17 15.31
N ARG A 100 24.11 7.57 15.08
CA ARG A 100 24.63 7.37 13.72
C ARG A 100 23.70 6.54 12.82
N LYS A 101 22.88 5.65 13.38
CA LYS A 101 21.89 4.85 12.64
C LYS A 101 20.71 5.67 12.16
N GLU A 102 20.46 6.81 12.78
CA GLU A 102 19.38 7.74 12.43
C GLU A 102 19.83 8.77 11.39
N MET A 103 21.07 8.70 10.93
CA MET A 103 21.66 9.59 9.93
C MET A 103 22.12 8.80 8.72
N GLN A 104 21.84 9.34 7.52
CA GLN A 104 22.28 8.77 6.25
C GLN A 104 22.59 9.89 5.26
N THR A 105 23.76 9.87 4.64
CA THR A 105 24.04 10.72 3.47
C THR A 105 23.24 10.20 2.29
N THR A 106 22.40 11.06 1.71
CA THR A 106 21.50 10.72 0.61
C THR A 106 21.94 11.31 -0.72
N ASP A 107 22.73 12.37 -0.68
CA ASP A 107 23.28 12.98 -1.89
C ASP A 107 24.64 13.62 -1.58
N LEU A 108 25.60 13.50 -2.52
CA LEU A 108 26.87 14.20 -2.55
C LEU A 108 27.16 14.59 -4.00
N ASN A 109 27.19 15.89 -4.26
CA ASN A 109 27.39 16.42 -5.59
C ASN A 109 28.51 17.46 -5.61
N ILE A 110 29.30 17.47 -6.67
CA ILE A 110 30.30 18.49 -6.96
C ILE A 110 29.97 19.14 -8.30
N SER A 111 29.72 20.42 -8.32
CA SER A 111 29.40 21.20 -9.52
C SER A 111 30.38 22.33 -9.75
N THR A 112 30.55 22.72 -11.01
CA THR A 112 31.35 23.87 -11.42
C THR A 112 30.49 25.14 -11.42
N ASN A 113 31.06 26.24 -10.90
CA ASN A 113 30.46 27.56 -11.01
C ASN A 113 31.08 28.27 -12.22
N THR A 114 30.28 28.80 -13.12
CA THR A 114 30.73 29.51 -14.32
C THR A 114 30.20 30.95 -14.33
N ASN A 115 30.99 31.86 -14.89
CA ASN A 115 30.49 33.19 -15.17
C ASN A 115 29.65 33.22 -16.47
N PRO A 116 29.01 34.35 -16.80
CA PRO A 116 28.22 34.46 -18.04
C PRO A 116 28.97 34.19 -19.34
N SER A 117 30.30 34.29 -19.31
CA SER A 117 31.19 34.00 -20.44
C SER A 117 31.60 32.52 -20.51
N GLY A 118 31.05 31.65 -19.63
CA GLY A 118 31.36 30.22 -19.61
C GLY A 118 32.67 29.84 -18.92
N VAL A 119 33.38 30.80 -18.31
CA VAL A 119 34.64 30.52 -17.61
C VAL A 119 34.34 29.99 -16.21
N VAL A 120 34.99 28.89 -15.80
CA VAL A 120 34.87 28.31 -14.47
C VAL A 120 35.45 29.28 -13.44
N THR A 121 34.65 29.71 -12.48
CA THR A 121 35.01 30.62 -11.40
C THR A 121 35.21 29.93 -10.05
N GLY A 122 34.80 28.67 -9.93
CA GLY A 122 34.92 27.87 -8.71
C GLY A 122 34.13 26.60 -8.77
N PHE A 123 34.03 25.93 -7.63
CA PHE A 123 33.33 24.67 -7.45
C PHE A 123 32.43 24.74 -6.20
N THR A 124 31.25 24.14 -6.31
CA THR A 124 30.34 23.97 -5.18
C THR A 124 30.20 22.49 -4.87
N VAL A 125 30.38 22.10 -3.63
CA VAL A 125 30.07 20.79 -3.10
C VAL A 125 28.79 20.89 -2.30
N SER A 126 27.84 20.02 -2.60
CA SER A 126 26.58 19.86 -1.87
C SER A 126 26.54 18.46 -1.25
N ASP A 127 26.32 18.38 0.03
CA ASP A 127 26.11 17.13 0.77
C ASP A 127 24.77 17.20 1.48
N VAL A 128 23.94 16.15 1.35
CA VAL A 128 22.60 16.08 1.95
C VAL A 128 22.54 14.89 2.91
N LEU A 129 22.33 15.21 4.17
CA LEU A 129 22.12 14.25 5.25
C LEU A 129 20.63 14.08 5.54
N SER A 130 20.11 12.88 5.43
CA SER A 130 18.77 12.49 5.91
C SER A 130 18.88 12.08 7.38
N VAL A 131 17.98 12.61 8.19
CA VAL A 131 17.89 12.32 9.63
C VAL A 131 16.50 11.83 9.95
N THR A 132 16.40 10.70 10.65
CA THR A 132 15.14 10.14 11.14
C THR A 132 15.25 9.95 12.65
N THR A 133 14.35 10.54 13.43
CA THR A 133 14.39 10.48 14.88
C THR A 133 13.01 10.26 15.51
N HIS A 134 13.00 9.59 16.66
CA HIS A 134 11.83 9.41 17.51
C HIS A 134 11.77 10.42 18.67
N GLN A 135 12.77 11.29 18.80
CA GLN A 135 12.85 12.27 19.88
C GLN A 135 12.16 13.59 19.51
N LEU A 136 10.84 13.55 19.27
CA LEU A 136 10.08 14.71 18.80
C LEU A 136 10.16 15.91 19.74
N ALA A 137 10.19 15.69 21.07
CA ALA A 137 10.22 16.77 22.07
C ALA A 137 11.51 17.62 22.00
N SER A 138 12.62 17.06 21.52
CA SER A 138 13.90 17.75 21.37
C SER A 138 14.20 18.15 19.92
N ALA A 139 13.42 17.69 18.95
CA ALA A 139 13.71 17.82 17.53
C ALA A 139 13.93 19.27 17.07
N GLY A 140 13.10 20.22 17.54
CA GLY A 140 13.28 21.64 17.20
C GLY A 140 14.62 22.21 17.68
N ARG A 141 15.06 21.84 18.89
CA ARG A 141 16.38 22.27 19.42
C ARG A 141 17.52 21.61 18.67
N THR A 142 17.38 20.33 18.34
CA THR A 142 18.37 19.57 17.57
C THR A 142 18.55 20.18 16.17
N LEU A 143 17.45 20.52 15.53
CA LEU A 143 17.46 21.16 14.22
C LEU A 143 18.10 22.56 14.27
N ASP A 144 17.76 23.36 15.27
CA ASP A 144 18.38 24.66 15.53
C ASP A 144 19.90 24.57 15.68
N ALA A 145 20.36 23.59 16.49
CA ALA A 145 21.79 23.36 16.72
C ALA A 145 22.49 22.92 15.43
N ALA A 146 21.85 22.08 14.64
CA ALA A 146 22.34 21.60 13.34
C ALA A 146 22.52 22.75 12.35
N VAL A 147 21.47 23.57 12.16
CA VAL A 147 21.51 24.72 11.25
C VAL A 147 22.58 25.73 11.67
N ARG A 148 22.72 25.97 12.96
CA ARG A 148 23.73 26.91 13.49
C ARG A 148 25.16 26.47 13.17
N VAL A 149 25.44 25.17 13.25
CA VAL A 149 26.78 24.59 12.99
C VAL A 149 27.04 24.52 11.47
N ALA A 150 26.03 24.19 10.67
CA ALA A 150 26.15 24.16 9.22
C ALA A 150 26.30 25.58 8.61
N GLY A 151 25.88 26.61 9.35
CA GLY A 151 26.07 28.02 9.00
C GLY A 151 25.25 28.45 7.76
N ASN A 152 25.78 29.46 7.03
CA ASN A 152 25.09 30.04 5.86
C ASN A 152 24.93 29.06 4.68
N GLY A 153 25.62 27.92 4.68
CA GLY A 153 25.46 26.87 3.68
C GLY A 153 24.37 25.85 4.01
N ALA A 154 23.69 25.99 5.16
CA ALA A 154 22.64 25.07 5.59
C ALA A 154 21.38 25.22 4.74
N GLN A 155 20.84 24.10 4.29
CA GLN A 155 19.55 23.99 3.60
C GLN A 155 18.73 22.91 4.28
N LEU A 156 17.48 23.22 4.62
CA LEU A 156 16.55 22.28 5.25
C LEU A 156 15.46 21.88 4.26
N TYR A 157 15.26 20.58 4.10
CA TYR A 157 14.25 20.02 3.20
C TYR A 157 13.39 18.97 3.92
N GLY A 158 12.17 18.79 3.43
CA GLY A 158 11.37 17.59 3.63
C GLY A 158 11.08 17.24 5.08
N VAL A 159 10.77 18.21 5.94
CA VAL A 159 10.34 17.94 7.33
C VAL A 159 9.02 17.20 7.32
N THR A 160 9.03 15.94 7.71
CA THR A 160 7.87 15.04 7.65
C THR A 160 7.70 14.27 8.96
N PHE A 161 6.48 14.25 9.47
CA PHE A 161 6.10 13.44 10.61
C PHE A 161 5.39 12.16 10.15
N SER A 162 5.70 11.03 10.79
CA SER A 162 5.14 9.72 10.45
C SER A 162 4.91 8.86 11.70
N LEU A 163 4.20 7.74 11.48
CA LEU A 163 3.96 6.72 12.50
C LEU A 163 4.92 5.54 12.26
N SER A 164 5.79 5.22 13.23
CA SER A 164 6.66 4.04 13.14
C SER A 164 5.86 2.72 13.21
N HIS A 165 4.76 2.72 13.97
CA HIS A 165 3.89 1.57 14.17
C HIS A 165 2.52 1.77 13.50
N GLN A 166 2.53 2.03 12.21
CA GLN A 166 1.31 2.21 11.41
C GLN A 166 0.34 1.02 11.49
N SER A 167 0.86 -0.21 11.68
CA SER A 167 0.08 -1.44 11.76
C SER A 167 -1.00 -1.42 12.86
N ARG A 168 -0.70 -0.79 14.01
CA ARG A 168 -1.67 -0.67 15.12
C ARG A 168 -2.83 0.26 14.74
N VAL A 169 -2.54 1.40 14.13
CA VAL A 169 -3.55 2.36 13.69
C VAL A 169 -4.36 1.78 12.52
N LEU A 170 -3.70 1.07 11.61
CA LEU A 170 -4.36 0.37 10.51
C LEU A 170 -5.31 -0.73 11.00
N ALA A 171 -4.96 -1.45 12.07
CA ALA A 171 -5.86 -2.44 12.66
C ALA A 171 -7.15 -1.78 13.18
N ALA A 172 -7.07 -0.60 13.79
CA ALA A 172 -8.24 0.16 14.21
C ALA A 172 -9.08 0.65 13.01
N ALA A 173 -8.44 1.14 11.94
CA ALA A 173 -9.11 1.55 10.71
C ALA A 173 -9.83 0.36 10.05
N ARG A 174 -9.20 -0.83 10.01
CA ARG A 174 -9.83 -2.07 9.51
C ARG A 174 -11.07 -2.46 10.32
N ALA A 175 -10.99 -2.38 11.64
CA ALA A 175 -12.13 -2.68 12.51
C ALA A 175 -13.30 -1.72 12.25
N ASP A 176 -13.02 -0.43 12.07
CA ASP A 176 -14.02 0.58 11.73
C ASP A 176 -14.61 0.33 10.32
N ALA A 177 -13.79 0.01 9.33
CA ALA A 177 -14.24 -0.34 7.98
C ALA A 177 -15.17 -1.56 7.97
N MET A 178 -14.84 -2.60 8.73
CA MET A 178 -15.69 -3.79 8.86
C MET A 178 -17.01 -3.49 9.56
N LYS A 179 -17.01 -2.64 10.57
CA LYS A 179 -18.23 -2.18 11.25
C LYS A 179 -19.14 -1.43 10.27
N ASN A 180 -18.58 -0.52 9.49
CA ASN A 180 -19.32 0.27 8.51
C ASN A 180 -19.87 -0.61 7.37
N ALA A 181 -19.07 -1.56 6.85
CA ALA A 181 -19.53 -2.55 5.88
C ALA A 181 -20.69 -3.39 6.41
N ARG A 182 -20.61 -3.85 7.66
CA ARG A 182 -21.67 -4.63 8.29
C ARG A 182 -22.95 -3.81 8.46
N ALA A 183 -22.86 -2.56 8.88
CA ALA A 183 -24.00 -1.67 9.02
C ALA A 183 -24.71 -1.42 7.68
N ALA A 184 -23.93 -1.17 6.60
CA ALA A 184 -24.44 -1.00 5.27
C ALA A 184 -25.14 -2.27 4.75
N ALA A 185 -24.51 -3.44 4.93
CA ALA A 185 -25.11 -4.73 4.53
C ALA A 185 -26.41 -5.01 5.25
N GLY A 186 -26.48 -4.71 6.58
CA GLY A 186 -27.69 -4.87 7.38
C GLY A 186 -28.82 -3.97 6.90
N ALA A 187 -28.53 -2.72 6.57
CA ALA A 187 -29.52 -1.80 6.03
C ALA A 187 -30.12 -2.28 4.69
N TYR A 188 -29.26 -2.74 3.75
CA TYR A 188 -29.73 -3.29 2.48
C TYR A 188 -30.54 -4.59 2.65
N ALA A 189 -30.06 -5.51 3.51
CA ALA A 189 -30.78 -6.75 3.76
C ALA A 189 -32.16 -6.49 4.34
N SER A 190 -32.27 -5.62 5.36
CA SER A 190 -33.54 -5.26 6.00
C SER A 190 -34.50 -4.58 5.03
N ALA A 191 -34.00 -3.65 4.18
CA ALA A 191 -34.84 -3.01 3.16
C ALA A 191 -35.35 -4.00 2.11
N GLY A 192 -34.58 -5.07 1.83
CA GLY A 192 -34.96 -6.17 0.94
C GLY A 192 -35.79 -7.27 1.60
N GLY A 193 -36.21 -7.14 2.87
CA GLY A 193 -36.96 -8.15 3.60
C GLY A 193 -36.14 -9.38 4.01
N ALA A 194 -34.80 -9.28 4.03
CA ALA A 194 -33.86 -10.33 4.37
C ALA A 194 -33.01 -9.95 5.60
N SER A 195 -32.18 -10.87 6.05
CA SER A 195 -31.17 -10.63 7.06
C SER A 195 -29.76 -10.97 6.57
N ILE A 196 -28.72 -10.34 7.14
CA ILE A 196 -27.35 -10.66 6.79
C ILE A 196 -26.93 -11.99 7.42
N GLY A 197 -26.37 -12.86 6.62
CA GLY A 197 -25.80 -14.13 7.05
C GLY A 197 -24.28 -14.06 7.23
N ARG A 198 -23.59 -15.19 6.97
CA ARG A 198 -22.15 -15.30 7.09
C ARG A 198 -21.42 -14.48 6.02
N ILE A 199 -20.20 -14.07 6.34
CA ILE A 199 -19.28 -13.49 5.38
C ILE A 199 -18.81 -14.60 4.41
N LEU A 200 -18.90 -14.31 3.11
CA LEU A 200 -18.44 -15.19 2.03
C LEU A 200 -17.06 -14.77 1.51
N LYS A 201 -16.82 -13.45 1.44
CA LYS A 201 -15.56 -12.91 0.95
C LYS A 201 -15.26 -11.57 1.62
N ILE A 202 -13.99 -11.35 1.92
CA ILE A 202 -13.44 -10.04 2.30
C ILE A 202 -12.30 -9.75 1.33
N SER A 203 -12.26 -8.54 0.80
CA SER A 203 -11.16 -8.01 -0.01
C SER A 203 -10.82 -6.63 0.51
N GLU A 204 -9.58 -6.42 0.92
CA GLU A 204 -9.05 -5.11 1.27
C GLU A 204 -8.40 -4.48 0.04
N GLN A 205 -8.68 -3.22 -0.19
CA GLN A 205 -8.02 -2.44 -1.22
C GLN A 205 -6.83 -1.72 -0.55
N ASP A 206 -5.64 -1.90 -1.10
CA ASP A 206 -4.44 -1.21 -0.61
C ASP A 206 -4.58 0.30 -0.82
N THR A 207 -5.03 0.98 0.22
CA THR A 207 -5.11 2.44 0.29
C THR A 207 -3.95 3.02 1.11
N THR A 208 -2.91 2.22 1.32
CA THR A 208 -1.78 2.54 2.19
C THR A 208 -0.81 3.56 1.58
N THR A 209 -1.32 4.73 1.26
CA THR A 209 -0.47 5.90 1.22
C THR A 209 -0.88 6.77 2.41
N PRO A 210 -0.13 6.76 3.52
CA PRO A 210 -0.26 7.81 4.51
C PRO A 210 0.06 9.10 3.77
N LEU A 211 -0.89 10.02 3.68
CA LEU A 211 -0.57 11.36 3.20
C LEU A 211 0.31 12.01 4.26
N PRO A 212 1.60 12.26 3.98
CA PRO A 212 2.41 13.06 4.87
C PRO A 212 1.74 14.42 4.99
N TYR A 213 1.45 14.85 6.20
CA TYR A 213 1.04 16.23 6.41
C TYR A 213 2.26 17.12 6.17
N ALA A 214 2.40 17.66 4.96
CA ALA A 214 3.46 18.60 4.64
C ALA A 214 3.14 19.91 5.38
N VAL A 215 3.94 20.23 6.39
CA VAL A 215 3.95 21.57 6.96
C VAL A 215 4.66 22.46 5.94
N TYR A 216 3.90 23.23 5.16
CA TYR A 216 4.47 24.27 4.32
C TYR A 216 5.08 25.33 5.24
N GLY A 217 6.43 25.40 5.22
CA GLY A 217 7.19 26.39 6.00
C GLY A 217 6.87 27.81 5.57
N THR A 218 6.33 28.58 6.48
CA THR A 218 6.37 30.05 6.39
C THR A 218 7.81 30.50 6.67
N SER A 219 8.27 31.47 5.91
CA SER A 219 9.59 32.10 6.00
C SER A 219 10.01 32.36 7.45
N LEU A 220 11.11 31.75 7.87
CA LEU A 220 11.69 31.93 9.21
C LEU A 220 12.28 33.33 9.33
N SER A 221 11.59 34.23 9.99
CA SER A 221 12.24 35.41 10.57
C SER A 221 13.00 34.95 11.82
N VAL A 222 14.30 35.27 11.88
CA VAL A 222 15.24 34.85 12.91
C VAL A 222 14.89 35.49 14.26
N ALA A 223 13.99 34.87 15.00
CA ALA A 223 13.77 35.16 16.41
C ALA A 223 14.45 34.03 17.24
N LYS A 224 14.97 34.39 18.41
CA LYS A 224 15.72 33.52 19.36
C LYS A 224 14.97 32.30 19.94
N ALA A 225 13.97 31.78 19.25
CA ALA A 225 13.16 30.63 19.68
C ALA A 225 13.52 29.41 18.81
N SER A 226 13.55 28.24 19.41
CA SER A 226 13.69 26.95 18.68
C SER A 226 12.64 26.85 17.58
N VAL A 227 12.98 26.18 16.46
CA VAL A 227 12.04 25.95 15.36
C VAL A 227 10.78 25.27 15.91
N PRO A 228 9.60 25.93 15.81
CA PRO A 228 8.37 25.35 16.32
C PRO A 228 7.93 24.19 15.41
N LEU A 229 8.10 22.97 15.86
CA LEU A 229 7.67 21.77 15.17
C LEU A 229 6.38 21.23 15.81
N GLN A 230 5.32 21.13 15.01
CA GLN A 230 4.04 20.55 15.43
C GLN A 230 3.77 19.30 14.60
N SER A 231 3.64 18.16 15.26
CA SER A 231 3.45 16.87 14.59
C SER A 231 2.02 16.64 14.07
N GLY A 232 1.03 17.35 14.60
CA GLY A 232 -0.39 17.12 14.26
C GLY A 232 -0.83 15.69 14.57
N THR A 233 -1.83 15.19 13.84
CA THR A 233 -2.30 13.79 13.86
C THR A 233 -2.19 13.19 12.46
N ALA A 234 -1.74 11.95 12.38
CA ALA A 234 -1.74 11.18 11.13
C ALA A 234 -3.01 10.33 11.04
N SER A 235 -3.68 10.36 9.90
CA SER A 235 -4.87 9.54 9.61
C SER A 235 -4.48 8.36 8.72
N VAL A 236 -5.00 7.18 9.05
CA VAL A 236 -4.85 5.96 8.27
C VAL A 236 -6.24 5.49 7.87
N ASN A 237 -6.42 5.19 6.60
CA ASN A 237 -7.68 4.72 6.04
C ASN A 237 -7.59 3.25 5.66
N ALA A 238 -8.69 2.52 5.80
CA ALA A 238 -8.86 1.16 5.30
C ALA A 238 -10.15 1.09 4.48
N LEU A 239 -10.08 0.50 3.30
CA LEU A 239 -11.23 0.27 2.43
C LEU A 239 -11.40 -1.24 2.24
N VAL A 240 -12.53 -1.77 2.68
CA VAL A 240 -12.85 -3.19 2.57
C VAL A 240 -14.12 -3.41 1.76
N THR A 241 -14.07 -4.38 0.87
CA THR A 241 -15.26 -4.89 0.16
C THR A 241 -15.62 -6.23 0.79
N VAL A 242 -16.86 -6.37 1.26
CA VAL A 242 -17.36 -7.57 1.94
C VAL A 242 -18.57 -8.10 1.23
N VAL A 243 -18.58 -9.42 1.02
CA VAL A 243 -19.71 -10.16 0.47
C VAL A 243 -20.33 -10.97 1.60
N TYR A 244 -21.61 -10.71 1.90
CA TYR A 244 -22.39 -11.45 2.86
C TYR A 244 -23.41 -12.34 2.15
N ALA A 245 -23.69 -13.52 2.68
CA ALA A 245 -24.87 -14.28 2.34
C ALA A 245 -26.10 -13.55 2.88
N LEU A 246 -27.23 -13.65 2.17
CA LEU A 246 -28.53 -13.21 2.65
C LEU A 246 -29.35 -14.42 3.10
N ASN A 247 -30.04 -14.28 4.23
CA ASN A 247 -31.00 -15.23 4.75
C ASN A 247 -32.38 -14.58 4.57
N GLY A 248 -33.24 -15.25 3.80
CA GLY A 248 -34.64 -14.88 3.59
C GLY A 248 -35.55 -15.45 4.66
#